data_f2df38cea50a709f411d6ec58163dfa5
#
_entry.id   f2df38cea50a709f411d6ec58163dfa5
#
_cell.length_a   1.000
_cell.length_b   1.000
_cell.length_c   1.000
_cell.angle_alpha   90.00
_cell.angle_beta   90.00
_cell.angle_gamma   90.00
#
_symmetry.space_group_name_H-M   'P 1'
#
loop_
_entity.id
_entity.type
_entity.pdbx_description
1 polymer ?
#
loop_
_entity_poly.entity_id
_entity_poly.type
_entity_poly.pdbx_seq_one_letter_code
_entity_poly.pdbx_strand_id
1 'polypeptide(L)'
;MSIFKLILSKKKELLIITLFMILAQLLSQGIPTLIKFISDNFLDSPPLIILALAGGLTTAGFVQYFSDYLADKYYWKFTNGIGLELLKEFLMIVMNSKTLVFSKMSPDELSRMATSDIQQLKEAVIKQYFISISTVIKVLTLLLFVLLLDYKLGLITILWYIIFYCVSKKLVDKISKDRINERANYTEVMALAKDAVYGNFDLKYYASYNGFFKHLEKINKKYISSHISLMLTSSQSRYLQYIGNFTSIAIIICYKTFISPDVSTGTILAMYMYSMNYAAVFNSILTLRTYSKDVKALKKPVEDFFKLAKEKENAASIICKEINNIKLKNLSVSYDDKNIFSSFNCEFTKHNVYLINGKSGAGKTSLINALLGEIDYKGSILFNDVQFENIDRNSLKEKIGIIHQNIYLIGGTVKENILLFNDRYSDAELETAAKIAGIKDLTQHIGTSEIDKVSGGERKRIALARLMLNIAEKDLIILDETFANLDINSIHSILTQVLNKSKDKILIIISHDEAVQKFLSGNTDLRILKIGSE
;
A
#
# COMPACT_ATOMS: atom_id res chain seq x y z
N MET A 1 10.59 -3.40 6.39
CA MET A 1 10.63 -2.99 4.97
C MET A 1 11.40 -1.68 4.82
N SER A 2 12.38 -1.60 3.95
CA SER A 2 13.11 -0.36 3.66
C SER A 2 13.07 -0.10 2.16
N ILE A 3 12.14 0.76 1.73
CA ILE A 3 12.03 1.22 0.33
C ILE A 3 13.41 1.67 -0.18
N PHE A 4 14.19 2.29 0.71
CA PHE A 4 15.55 2.73 0.39
C PHE A 4 16.51 1.58 0.07
N LYS A 5 16.39 0.42 0.75
CA LYS A 5 17.17 -0.77 0.41
C LYS A 5 16.79 -1.33 -0.96
N LEU A 6 15.49 -1.34 -1.30
CA LEU A 6 15.00 -1.76 -2.61
C LEU A 6 15.50 -0.82 -3.73
N ILE A 7 15.50 0.49 -3.49
CA ILE A 7 16.07 1.46 -4.44
C ILE A 7 17.55 1.12 -4.68
N LEU A 8 18.33 0.96 -3.62
CA LEU A 8 19.77 0.69 -3.71
C LEU A 8 20.12 -0.70 -4.25
N SER A 9 19.20 -1.67 -4.23
CA SER A 9 19.45 -2.99 -4.82
C SER A 9 19.54 -2.95 -6.35
N LYS A 10 18.87 -1.99 -7.00
CA LYS A 10 18.80 -1.84 -8.47
C LYS A 10 19.86 -0.86 -9.02
N LYS A 11 21.11 -1.07 -8.63
CA LYS A 11 22.26 -0.16 -8.93
C LYS A 11 22.44 0.12 -10.42
N LYS A 12 22.26 -0.87 -11.30
CA LYS A 12 22.42 -0.72 -12.75
C LYS A 12 21.41 0.28 -13.34
N GLU A 13 20.14 0.16 -12.96
CA GLU A 13 19.08 1.05 -13.45
C GLU A 13 19.28 2.47 -12.92
N LEU A 14 19.66 2.63 -11.63
CA LEU A 14 20.00 3.91 -11.05
C LEU A 14 21.14 4.60 -11.79
N LEU A 15 22.21 3.86 -12.11
CA LEU A 15 23.36 4.39 -12.82
C LEU A 15 22.97 4.87 -14.22
N ILE A 16 22.18 4.09 -14.97
CA ILE A 16 21.71 4.46 -16.31
C ILE A 16 20.88 5.76 -16.26
N ILE A 17 19.92 5.85 -15.34
CA ILE A 17 19.09 7.05 -15.18
C ILE A 17 19.96 8.26 -14.85
N THR A 18 20.88 8.11 -13.89
CA THR A 18 21.77 9.19 -13.45
C THR A 18 22.68 9.67 -14.58
N LEU A 19 23.23 8.75 -15.40
CA LEU A 19 24.05 9.11 -16.57
C LEU A 19 23.27 9.95 -17.59
N PHE A 20 22.05 9.53 -17.94
CA PHE A 20 21.22 10.33 -18.86
C PHE A 20 20.85 11.68 -18.27
N MET A 21 20.55 11.76 -16.97
CA MET A 21 20.30 13.04 -16.29
C MET A 21 21.51 13.96 -16.32
N ILE A 22 22.73 13.44 -16.10
CA ILE A 22 23.97 14.22 -16.19
C ILE A 22 24.17 14.73 -17.61
N LEU A 23 24.05 13.87 -18.62
CA LEU A 23 24.21 14.22 -20.02
C LEU A 23 23.22 15.33 -20.44
N ALA A 24 21.94 15.12 -20.15
CA ALA A 24 20.89 16.11 -20.44
C ALA A 24 21.19 17.46 -19.77
N GLN A 25 21.63 17.45 -18.51
CA GLN A 25 21.91 18.66 -17.76
C GLN A 25 23.18 19.39 -18.25
N LEU A 26 24.23 18.66 -18.65
CA LEU A 26 25.43 19.27 -19.25
C LEU A 26 25.08 19.96 -20.58
N LEU A 27 24.29 19.31 -21.43
CA LEU A 27 23.82 19.90 -22.69
C LEU A 27 22.95 21.12 -22.44
N SER A 28 22.00 21.06 -21.51
CA SER A 28 21.14 22.18 -21.12
C SER A 28 21.94 23.41 -20.66
N GLN A 29 23.01 23.20 -19.88
CA GLN A 29 23.88 24.29 -19.43
C GLN A 29 24.88 24.73 -20.49
N GLY A 30 25.22 23.88 -21.45
CA GLY A 30 26.10 24.23 -22.57
C GLY A 30 25.43 25.13 -23.63
N ILE A 31 24.10 25.05 -23.80
CA ILE A 31 23.36 25.86 -24.79
C ILE A 31 23.57 27.36 -24.59
N PRO A 32 23.45 27.98 -23.39
CA PRO A 32 23.72 29.38 -23.20
C PRO A 32 25.15 29.81 -23.59
N THR A 33 26.15 28.94 -23.36
CA THR A 33 27.54 29.25 -23.79
C THR A 33 27.71 29.21 -25.29
N LEU A 34 27.02 28.30 -26.00
CA LEU A 34 26.97 28.29 -27.46
C LEU A 34 26.31 29.52 -28.00
N ILE A 35 25.19 29.98 -27.41
CA ILE A 35 24.49 31.20 -27.80
C ILE A 35 25.38 32.42 -27.57
N LYS A 36 26.14 32.47 -26.45
CA LYS A 36 27.15 33.51 -26.25
C LYS A 36 28.12 33.55 -27.42
N PHE A 37 28.73 32.42 -27.78
CA PHE A 37 29.71 32.33 -28.84
C PHE A 37 29.13 32.80 -30.20
N ILE A 38 27.91 32.39 -30.50
CA ILE A 38 27.20 32.83 -31.71
C ILE A 38 26.99 34.35 -31.68
N SER A 39 26.47 34.90 -30.57
CA SER A 39 26.16 36.33 -30.44
C SER A 39 27.42 37.20 -30.51
N ASP A 40 28.52 36.77 -29.91
CA ASP A 40 29.77 37.56 -29.90
C ASP A 40 30.48 37.57 -31.26
N ASN A 41 30.28 36.54 -32.11
CA ASN A 41 30.95 36.41 -33.40
C ASN A 41 30.00 36.58 -34.60
N PHE A 42 28.75 36.98 -34.38
CA PHE A 42 27.71 37.02 -35.43
C PHE A 42 28.05 37.90 -36.61
N LEU A 43 28.64 39.07 -36.33
CA LEU A 43 28.96 40.06 -37.36
C LEU A 43 30.27 39.76 -38.11
N ASP A 44 31.20 39.08 -37.43
CA ASP A 44 32.57 38.87 -37.96
C ASP A 44 32.75 37.47 -38.58
N SER A 45 31.80 36.56 -38.39
CA SER A 45 31.92 35.20 -38.89
C SER A 45 31.29 35.00 -40.27
N PRO A 46 31.91 34.20 -41.14
CA PRO A 46 31.29 33.76 -42.40
C PRO A 46 29.93 33.09 -42.17
N PRO A 47 28.93 33.30 -43.07
CA PRO A 47 27.59 32.71 -42.93
C PRO A 47 27.58 31.19 -42.74
N LEU A 48 28.56 30.50 -43.33
CA LEU A 48 28.71 29.04 -43.19
C LEU A 48 29.03 28.60 -41.74
N ILE A 49 29.86 29.38 -41.02
CA ILE A 49 30.18 29.10 -39.63
C ILE A 49 28.96 29.32 -38.72
N ILE A 50 28.21 30.41 -38.98
CA ILE A 50 26.97 30.67 -38.24
C ILE A 50 25.96 29.55 -38.46
N LEU A 51 25.80 29.09 -39.70
CA LEU A 51 24.92 27.95 -40.03
C LEU A 51 25.38 26.67 -39.34
N ALA A 52 26.67 26.37 -39.30
CA ALA A 52 27.23 25.22 -38.60
C ALA A 52 26.97 25.27 -37.07
N LEU A 53 27.13 26.48 -36.47
CA LEU A 53 26.86 26.68 -35.04
C LEU A 53 25.35 26.57 -34.73
N ALA A 54 24.47 27.07 -35.59
CA ALA A 54 23.02 26.91 -35.47
C ALA A 54 22.64 25.42 -35.60
N GLY A 55 23.27 24.69 -36.54
CA GLY A 55 23.15 23.22 -36.64
C GLY A 55 23.61 22.51 -35.39
N GLY A 56 24.74 22.94 -34.81
CA GLY A 56 25.23 22.41 -33.53
C GLY A 56 24.28 22.65 -32.35
N LEU A 57 23.63 23.81 -32.33
CA LEU A 57 22.64 24.16 -31.31
C LEU A 57 21.37 23.30 -31.41
N THR A 58 20.88 23.07 -32.63
CA THR A 58 19.72 22.19 -32.87
C THR A 58 20.05 20.72 -32.52
N THR A 59 21.24 20.23 -32.89
CA THR A 59 21.67 18.87 -32.53
C THR A 59 21.87 18.71 -31.04
N ALA A 60 22.44 19.69 -30.33
CA ALA A 60 22.57 19.67 -28.86
C ALA A 60 21.20 19.62 -28.18
N GLY A 61 20.23 20.42 -28.65
CA GLY A 61 18.84 20.39 -28.17
C GLY A 61 18.17 19.05 -28.40
N PHE A 62 18.38 18.45 -29.58
CA PHE A 62 17.81 17.13 -29.88
C PHE A 62 18.42 16.02 -29.01
N VAL A 63 19.75 16.01 -28.81
CA VAL A 63 20.42 15.04 -27.95
C VAL A 63 20.02 15.25 -26.47
N GLN A 64 19.84 16.48 -26.02
CA GLN A 64 19.30 16.78 -24.68
C GLN A 64 17.91 16.17 -24.53
N TYR A 65 16.98 16.49 -25.44
CA TYR A 65 15.61 15.96 -25.41
C TYR A 65 15.59 14.44 -25.39
N PHE A 66 16.40 13.80 -26.23
CA PHE A 66 16.50 12.34 -26.29
C PHE A 66 17.04 11.73 -25.00
N SER A 67 18.01 12.41 -24.36
CA SER A 67 18.58 12.01 -23.07
C SER A 67 17.55 12.13 -21.95
N ASP A 68 16.77 13.21 -21.92
CA ASP A 68 15.66 13.39 -20.96
C ASP A 68 14.59 12.30 -21.16
N TYR A 69 14.20 12.02 -22.41
CA TYR A 69 13.25 10.96 -22.74
C TYR A 69 13.72 9.57 -22.28
N LEU A 70 15.01 9.25 -22.47
CA LEU A 70 15.57 7.99 -22.00
C LEU A 70 15.62 7.93 -20.47
N ALA A 71 16.02 9.01 -19.80
CA ALA A 71 15.99 9.12 -18.36
C ALA A 71 14.58 8.87 -17.81
N ASP A 72 13.55 9.48 -18.38
CA ASP A 72 12.15 9.31 -17.99
C ASP A 72 11.67 7.88 -18.26
N LYS A 73 11.97 7.30 -19.42
CA LYS A 73 11.61 5.92 -19.75
C LYS A 73 12.15 4.91 -18.73
N TYR A 74 13.43 5.03 -18.36
CA TYR A 74 14.04 4.15 -17.36
C TYR A 74 13.55 4.47 -15.95
N TYR A 75 13.27 5.72 -15.62
CA TYR A 75 12.66 6.15 -14.36
C TYR A 75 11.28 5.49 -14.15
N TRP A 76 10.40 5.54 -15.15
CA TRP A 76 9.07 4.92 -15.04
C TRP A 76 9.14 3.40 -14.95
N LYS A 77 10.03 2.76 -15.72
CA LYS A 77 10.27 1.31 -15.62
C LYS A 77 10.76 0.92 -14.21
N PHE A 78 11.71 1.66 -13.68
CA PHE A 78 12.26 1.49 -12.33
C PHE A 78 11.17 1.65 -11.26
N THR A 79 10.39 2.73 -11.33
CA THR A 79 9.34 3.06 -10.36
C THR A 79 8.25 2.00 -10.31
N ASN A 80 7.81 1.52 -11.49
CA ASN A 80 6.77 0.49 -11.56
C ASN A 80 7.29 -0.88 -11.07
N GLY A 81 8.53 -1.22 -11.37
CA GLY A 81 9.16 -2.45 -10.87
C GLY A 81 9.22 -2.50 -9.35
N ILE A 82 9.65 -1.41 -8.71
CA ILE A 82 9.65 -1.30 -7.23
C ILE A 82 8.23 -1.38 -6.67
N GLY A 83 7.25 -0.78 -7.33
CA GLY A 83 5.85 -0.79 -6.88
C GLY A 83 5.30 -2.19 -6.70
N LEU A 84 5.55 -3.08 -7.66
CA LEU A 84 5.10 -4.47 -7.59
C LEU A 84 5.79 -5.25 -6.45
N GLU A 85 7.11 -5.06 -6.27
CA GLU A 85 7.86 -5.71 -5.20
C GLU A 85 7.34 -5.28 -3.81
N LEU A 86 7.07 -3.98 -3.64
CA LEU A 86 6.52 -3.44 -2.41
C LEU A 86 5.11 -3.97 -2.10
N LEU A 87 4.26 -4.04 -3.11
CA LEU A 87 2.91 -4.58 -2.96
C LEU A 87 2.96 -6.06 -2.57
N LYS A 88 3.82 -6.86 -3.22
CA LYS A 88 4.01 -8.27 -2.87
C LYS A 88 4.48 -8.42 -1.41
N GLU A 89 5.50 -7.65 -0.99
CA GLU A 89 6.01 -7.70 0.39
C GLU A 89 4.91 -7.32 1.40
N PHE A 90 4.14 -6.26 1.11
CA PHE A 90 3.02 -5.84 1.96
C PHE A 90 1.96 -6.94 2.08
N LEU A 91 1.50 -7.48 0.94
CA LEU A 91 0.48 -8.53 0.94
C LEU A 91 0.96 -9.81 1.65
N MET A 92 2.22 -10.20 1.48
CA MET A 92 2.81 -11.32 2.22
C MET A 92 2.76 -11.10 3.74
N ILE A 93 3.02 -9.87 4.20
CA ILE A 93 2.96 -9.54 5.62
C ILE A 93 1.50 -9.53 6.10
N VAL A 94 0.57 -8.98 5.33
CA VAL A 94 -0.88 -9.03 5.65
C VAL A 94 -1.35 -10.48 5.77
N MET A 95 -0.99 -11.34 4.80
CA MET A 95 -1.41 -12.75 4.77
C MET A 95 -0.81 -13.58 5.91
N ASN A 96 0.35 -13.18 6.45
CA ASN A 96 1.00 -13.85 7.58
C ASN A 96 0.72 -13.18 8.94
N SER A 97 0.03 -12.04 8.97
CA SER A 97 -0.31 -11.36 10.22
C SER A 97 -1.46 -12.06 10.94
N LYS A 98 -1.48 -11.94 12.27
CA LYS A 98 -2.56 -12.49 13.11
C LYS A 98 -3.87 -11.73 12.86
N THR A 99 -5.00 -12.42 13.10
CA THR A 99 -6.36 -11.81 13.04
C THR A 99 -6.51 -10.63 14.02
N LEU A 100 -5.73 -10.58 15.09
CA LEU A 100 -5.68 -9.45 16.01
C LEU A 100 -5.32 -8.11 15.32
N VAL A 101 -4.53 -8.15 14.24
CA VAL A 101 -4.23 -6.94 13.45
C VAL A 101 -5.50 -6.39 12.81
N PHE A 102 -6.40 -7.28 12.35
CA PHE A 102 -7.67 -6.92 11.73
C PHE A 102 -8.73 -6.42 12.73
N SER A 103 -8.55 -6.68 14.04
CA SER A 103 -9.37 -6.06 15.07
C SER A 103 -8.96 -4.63 15.40
N LYS A 104 -7.66 -4.31 15.22
CA LYS A 104 -7.10 -2.96 15.44
C LYS A 104 -7.13 -2.07 14.19
N MET A 105 -7.18 -2.67 13.00
CA MET A 105 -7.23 -1.97 11.71
C MET A 105 -8.31 -2.60 10.84
N SER A 106 -9.21 -1.79 10.33
CA SER A 106 -10.30 -2.29 9.48
C SER A 106 -9.77 -2.84 8.15
N PRO A 107 -10.46 -3.83 7.54
CA PRO A 107 -10.13 -4.31 6.19
C PRO A 107 -10.08 -3.19 5.14
N ASP A 108 -10.93 -2.17 5.29
CA ASP A 108 -10.93 -0.97 4.42
C ASP A 108 -9.64 -0.16 4.57
N GLU A 109 -9.10 -0.02 5.78
CA GLU A 109 -7.82 0.67 6.01
C GLU A 109 -6.65 -0.10 5.39
N LEU A 110 -6.63 -1.42 5.55
CA LEU A 110 -5.60 -2.27 4.93
C LEU A 110 -5.69 -2.27 3.42
N SER A 111 -6.91 -2.32 2.86
CA SER A 111 -7.14 -2.19 1.42
C SER A 111 -6.67 -0.83 0.89
N ARG A 112 -6.97 0.26 1.59
CA ARG A 112 -6.47 1.60 1.26
C ARG A 112 -4.95 1.67 1.33
N MET A 113 -4.32 1.05 2.35
CA MET A 113 -2.85 0.97 2.43
C MET A 113 -2.27 0.22 1.24
N ALA A 114 -2.84 -0.92 0.85
CA ALA A 114 -2.38 -1.71 -0.29
C ALA A 114 -2.48 -0.94 -1.62
N THR A 115 -3.59 -0.25 -1.85
CA THR A 115 -3.91 0.38 -3.14
C THR A 115 -3.41 1.80 -3.28
N SER A 116 -3.46 2.59 -2.20
CA SER A 116 -3.19 4.04 -2.23
C SER A 116 -1.95 4.44 -1.43
N ASP A 117 -1.88 4.09 -0.13
CA ASP A 117 -0.88 4.70 0.75
C ASP A 117 0.54 4.21 0.42
N ILE A 118 0.71 2.92 0.12
CA ILE A 118 2.01 2.35 -0.33
C ILE A 118 2.42 2.92 -1.67
N GLN A 119 1.48 3.09 -2.60
CA GLN A 119 1.74 3.67 -3.91
C GLN A 119 2.20 5.13 -3.77
N GLN A 120 1.49 5.94 -2.96
CA GLN A 120 1.85 7.33 -2.69
C GLN A 120 3.20 7.44 -1.97
N LEU A 121 3.46 6.58 -0.98
CA LEU A 121 4.74 6.54 -0.27
C LEU A 121 5.89 6.18 -1.21
N LYS A 122 5.73 5.15 -2.04
CA LYS A 122 6.70 4.77 -3.08
C LYS A 122 7.02 5.97 -3.98
N GLU A 123 5.99 6.60 -4.53
CA GLU A 123 6.18 7.74 -5.43
C GLU A 123 6.87 8.91 -4.74
N ALA A 124 6.48 9.25 -3.51
CA ALA A 124 7.10 10.33 -2.77
C ALA A 124 8.59 10.05 -2.48
N VAL A 125 8.93 8.82 -2.04
CA VAL A 125 10.33 8.43 -1.74
C VAL A 125 11.18 8.41 -3.00
N ILE A 126 10.70 7.81 -4.10
CA ILE A 126 11.45 7.73 -5.36
C ILE A 126 11.62 9.12 -5.97
N LYS A 127 10.56 9.93 -6.01
CA LYS A 127 10.64 11.32 -6.50
C LYS A 127 11.60 12.14 -5.65
N GLN A 128 11.54 12.04 -4.32
CA GLN A 128 12.48 12.71 -3.43
C GLN A 128 13.94 12.34 -3.77
N TYR A 129 14.22 11.06 -3.98
CA TYR A 129 15.57 10.57 -4.30
C TYR A 129 16.08 11.15 -5.62
N PHE A 130 15.30 11.03 -6.72
CA PHE A 130 15.72 11.52 -8.03
C PHE A 130 15.77 13.05 -8.13
N ILE A 131 14.83 13.76 -7.49
CA ILE A 131 14.88 15.22 -7.43
C ILE A 131 16.13 15.67 -6.65
N SER A 132 16.52 14.97 -5.58
CA SER A 132 17.75 15.28 -4.84
C SER A 132 18.98 15.18 -5.74
N ILE A 133 19.13 14.06 -6.46
CA ILE A 133 20.24 13.85 -7.40
C ILE A 133 20.19 14.91 -8.52
N SER A 134 19.04 15.10 -9.15
CA SER A 134 18.86 16.11 -10.20
C SER A 134 19.23 17.52 -9.71
N THR A 135 18.80 17.88 -8.51
CA THR A 135 19.11 19.20 -7.93
C THR A 135 20.62 19.37 -7.71
N VAL A 136 21.30 18.35 -7.18
CA VAL A 136 22.76 18.41 -7.00
C VAL A 136 23.47 18.56 -8.33
N ILE A 137 23.10 17.77 -9.35
CA ILE A 137 23.66 17.87 -10.70
C ILE A 137 23.43 19.28 -11.27
N LYS A 138 22.21 19.80 -11.19
CA LYS A 138 21.86 21.16 -11.68
C LYS A 138 22.68 22.23 -11.00
N VAL A 139 22.84 22.16 -9.68
CA VAL A 139 23.63 23.15 -8.94
C VAL A 139 25.09 23.09 -9.37
N LEU A 140 25.70 21.90 -9.41
CA LEU A 140 27.11 21.75 -9.77
C LEU A 140 27.40 22.20 -11.21
N THR A 141 26.57 21.80 -12.17
CA THR A 141 26.74 22.19 -13.58
C THR A 141 26.51 23.68 -13.78
N LEU A 142 25.47 24.25 -13.15
CA LEU A 142 25.19 25.69 -13.22
C LEU A 142 26.34 26.52 -12.64
N LEU A 143 26.87 26.15 -11.47
CA LEU A 143 28.01 26.82 -10.87
C LEU A 143 29.26 26.76 -11.78
N LEU A 144 29.52 25.57 -12.35
CA LEU A 144 30.67 25.40 -13.26
C LEU A 144 30.55 26.36 -14.46
N PHE A 145 29.45 26.33 -15.18
CA PHE A 145 29.28 27.13 -16.40
C PHE A 145 29.25 28.64 -16.14
N VAL A 146 28.59 29.07 -15.05
CA VAL A 146 28.50 30.50 -14.68
C VAL A 146 29.87 31.05 -14.30
N LEU A 147 30.66 30.30 -13.51
CA LEU A 147 31.99 30.74 -13.10
C LEU A 147 33.00 30.72 -14.26
N LEU A 148 32.85 29.80 -15.22
CA LEU A 148 33.68 29.78 -16.43
C LEU A 148 33.38 30.94 -17.39
N LEU A 149 32.19 31.50 -17.38
CA LEU A 149 31.81 32.63 -18.22
C LEU A 149 32.38 33.96 -17.72
N ASP A 150 32.06 34.32 -16.51
CA ASP A 150 32.57 35.49 -15.77
C ASP A 150 32.43 35.20 -14.26
N TYR A 151 33.55 34.91 -13.60
CA TYR A 151 33.56 34.53 -12.20
C TYR A 151 33.07 35.63 -11.25
N LYS A 152 33.31 36.92 -11.59
CA LYS A 152 32.87 38.06 -10.76
C LYS A 152 31.36 38.23 -10.82
N LEU A 153 30.81 38.26 -12.03
CA LEU A 153 29.38 38.37 -12.26
C LEU A 153 28.68 37.09 -11.72
N GLY A 154 29.27 35.92 -11.90
CA GLY A 154 28.81 34.67 -11.36
C GLY A 154 28.66 34.69 -9.84
N LEU A 155 29.68 35.17 -9.11
CA LEU A 155 29.60 35.29 -7.66
C LEU A 155 28.50 36.27 -7.20
N ILE A 156 28.34 37.39 -7.89
CA ILE A 156 27.29 38.38 -7.58
C ILE A 156 25.91 37.76 -7.75
N THR A 157 25.66 37.07 -8.86
CA THR A 157 24.36 36.43 -9.14
C THR A 157 24.08 35.30 -8.18
N ILE A 158 25.06 34.47 -7.83
CA ILE A 158 24.93 33.40 -6.81
C ILE A 158 24.56 34.01 -5.45
N LEU A 159 25.27 35.04 -5.01
CA LEU A 159 24.97 35.73 -3.74
C LEU A 159 23.56 36.29 -3.73
N TRP A 160 23.14 36.91 -4.83
CA TRP A 160 21.76 37.40 -5.00
C TRP A 160 20.74 36.29 -4.79
N TYR A 161 20.90 35.11 -5.42
CA TYR A 161 19.97 34.00 -5.28
C TYR A 161 19.99 33.37 -3.89
N ILE A 162 21.11 33.38 -3.17
CA ILE A 162 21.19 32.97 -1.76
C ILE A 162 20.33 33.92 -0.90
N ILE A 163 20.47 35.24 -1.07
CA ILE A 163 19.66 36.25 -0.36
C ILE A 163 18.19 36.03 -0.68
N PHE A 164 17.86 35.87 -1.96
CA PHE A 164 16.51 35.64 -2.43
C PHE A 164 15.89 34.36 -1.83
N TYR A 165 16.67 33.28 -1.72
CA TYR A 165 16.26 32.05 -1.04
C TYR A 165 15.93 32.30 0.43
N CYS A 166 16.74 33.04 1.13
CA CYS A 166 16.50 33.36 2.54
C CYS A 166 15.20 34.14 2.75
N VAL A 167 14.92 35.10 1.87
CA VAL A 167 13.67 35.89 1.90
C VAL A 167 12.44 35.00 1.62
N SER A 168 12.52 34.12 0.63
CA SER A 168 11.41 33.24 0.21
C SER A 168 11.15 32.07 1.14
N LYS A 169 12.10 31.72 2.03
CA LYS A 169 11.99 30.57 2.94
C LYS A 169 10.69 30.55 3.75
N LYS A 170 10.27 31.70 4.29
CA LYS A 170 9.02 31.81 5.09
C LYS A 170 7.78 31.44 4.27
N LEU A 171 7.76 31.84 2.99
CA LEU A 171 6.65 31.53 2.08
C LEU A 171 6.54 30.03 1.79
N VAL A 172 7.69 29.39 1.61
CA VAL A 172 7.81 27.93 1.42
C VAL A 172 7.28 27.15 2.60
N ASP A 173 7.66 27.54 3.81
CA ASP A 173 7.18 26.90 5.02
C ASP A 173 5.65 27.07 5.18
N LYS A 174 5.11 28.22 4.76
CA LYS A 174 3.67 28.47 4.72
C LYS A 174 2.97 27.57 3.70
N ILE A 175 3.47 27.44 2.46
CA ILE A 175 2.92 26.52 1.44
C ILE A 175 2.80 25.09 1.99
N SER A 176 3.86 24.63 2.66
CA SER A 176 3.87 23.28 3.22
C SER A 176 2.82 23.11 4.33
N LYS A 177 2.60 24.13 5.17
CA LYS A 177 1.58 24.11 6.21
C LYS A 177 0.17 24.14 5.60
N ASP A 178 -0.05 25.02 4.63
CA ASP A 178 -1.34 25.16 3.94
C ASP A 178 -1.74 23.86 3.23
N ARG A 179 -0.77 23.13 2.63
CA ARG A 179 -0.99 21.84 2.00
C ARG A 179 -1.43 20.75 2.98
N ILE A 180 -0.83 20.71 4.17
CA ILE A 180 -1.23 19.76 5.22
C ILE A 180 -2.67 20.05 5.68
N ASN A 181 -3.01 21.32 5.88
CA ASN A 181 -4.35 21.74 6.29
C ASN A 181 -5.40 21.43 5.20
N GLU A 182 -5.09 21.72 3.96
CA GLU A 182 -5.97 21.44 2.81
C GLU A 182 -6.24 19.94 2.70
N ARG A 183 -5.21 19.10 2.82
CA ARG A 183 -5.34 17.64 2.77
C ARG A 183 -6.21 17.10 3.92
N ALA A 184 -6.04 17.62 5.12
CA ALA A 184 -6.86 17.22 6.28
C ALA A 184 -8.34 17.57 6.07
N ASN A 185 -8.63 18.78 5.60
CA ASN A 185 -10.00 19.23 5.33
C ASN A 185 -10.63 18.46 4.16
N TYR A 186 -9.86 18.14 3.11
CA TYR A 186 -10.31 17.30 2.00
C TYR A 186 -10.71 15.90 2.48
N THR A 187 -9.92 15.30 3.38
CA THR A 187 -10.22 13.98 3.95
C THR A 187 -11.54 14.00 4.72
N GLU A 188 -11.87 15.09 5.44
CA GLU A 188 -13.14 15.25 6.15
C GLU A 188 -14.34 15.28 5.18
N VAL A 189 -14.21 15.97 4.04
CA VAL A 189 -15.22 15.99 2.97
C VAL A 189 -15.41 14.59 2.36
N MET A 190 -14.31 13.89 2.07
CA MET A 190 -14.36 12.54 1.50
C MET A 190 -14.97 11.51 2.46
N ALA A 191 -14.70 11.64 3.77
CA ALA A 191 -15.32 10.79 4.79
C ALA A 191 -16.84 10.96 4.78
N LEU A 192 -17.34 12.20 4.79
CA LEU A 192 -18.79 12.46 4.75
C LEU A 192 -19.43 11.96 3.44
N ALA A 193 -18.73 12.09 2.30
CA ALA A 193 -19.22 11.56 1.03
C ALA A 193 -19.31 10.02 1.05
N LYS A 194 -18.31 9.36 1.66
CA LYS A 194 -18.33 7.91 1.89
C LYS A 194 -19.52 7.50 2.75
N ASP A 195 -19.72 8.19 3.87
CA ASP A 195 -20.82 7.93 4.80
C ASP A 195 -22.18 8.09 4.11
N ALA A 196 -22.32 9.07 3.20
CA ALA A 196 -23.53 9.27 2.41
C ALA A 196 -23.81 8.09 1.44
N VAL A 197 -22.76 7.51 0.86
CA VAL A 197 -22.91 6.35 -0.05
C VAL A 197 -23.26 5.09 0.74
N TYR A 198 -22.57 4.80 1.83
CA TYR A 198 -22.83 3.60 2.64
C TYR A 198 -24.15 3.70 3.43
N GLY A 199 -24.46 4.88 3.96
CA GLY A 199 -25.69 5.15 4.69
C GLY A 199 -26.86 5.61 3.82
N ASN A 200 -26.81 5.37 2.48
CA ASN A 200 -27.81 5.93 1.55
C ASN A 200 -29.25 5.52 1.89
N PHE A 201 -29.45 4.31 2.40
CA PHE A 201 -30.78 3.81 2.78
C PHE A 201 -31.36 4.63 3.95
N ASP A 202 -30.58 4.80 5.02
CA ASP A 202 -31.01 5.55 6.20
C ASP A 202 -31.18 7.04 5.87
N LEU A 203 -30.27 7.61 5.10
CA LEU A 203 -30.36 8.99 4.64
C LEU A 203 -31.63 9.21 3.79
N LYS A 204 -31.99 8.26 2.95
CA LYS A 204 -33.18 8.35 2.09
C LYS A 204 -34.49 8.36 2.91
N TYR A 205 -34.55 7.60 3.99
CA TYR A 205 -35.80 7.43 4.75
C TYR A 205 -35.89 8.29 6.01
N TYR A 206 -34.77 8.63 6.63
CA TYR A 206 -34.75 9.31 7.92
C TYR A 206 -34.09 10.70 7.88
N ALA A 207 -33.25 11.01 6.88
CA ALA A 207 -32.53 12.27 6.88
C ALA A 207 -33.34 13.42 6.28
N SER A 208 -33.10 14.61 6.81
CA SER A 208 -33.42 15.86 6.12
C SER A 208 -32.32 16.17 5.10
N TYR A 209 -32.61 16.09 3.80
CA TYR A 209 -31.66 16.47 2.76
C TYR A 209 -31.08 17.88 2.95
N ASN A 210 -31.94 18.84 3.33
CA ASN A 210 -31.49 20.21 3.61
C ASN A 210 -30.51 20.26 4.80
N GLY A 211 -30.76 19.46 5.84
CA GLY A 211 -29.87 19.36 7.00
C GLY A 211 -28.51 18.74 6.62
N PHE A 212 -28.53 17.65 5.85
CA PHE A 212 -27.32 16.98 5.36
C PHE A 212 -26.49 17.91 4.47
N PHE A 213 -27.11 18.57 3.49
CA PHE A 213 -26.39 19.50 2.59
C PHE A 213 -25.85 20.72 3.31
N LYS A 214 -26.56 21.28 4.30
CA LYS A 214 -26.00 22.34 5.16
C LYS A 214 -24.75 21.87 5.94
N HIS A 215 -24.76 20.63 6.42
CA HIS A 215 -23.59 20.05 7.08
C HIS A 215 -22.42 19.88 6.11
N LEU A 216 -22.68 19.33 4.92
CA LEU A 216 -21.69 19.19 3.84
C LEU A 216 -21.11 20.54 3.44
N GLU A 217 -21.95 21.57 3.24
CA GLU A 217 -21.49 22.92 2.93
C GLU A 217 -20.58 23.50 4.00
N LYS A 218 -20.89 23.27 5.27
CA LYS A 218 -20.05 23.74 6.40
C LYS A 218 -18.65 23.11 6.36
N ILE A 219 -18.57 21.81 6.12
CA ILE A 219 -17.29 21.09 6.01
C ILE A 219 -16.56 21.52 4.74
N ASN A 220 -17.27 21.59 3.62
CA ASN A 220 -16.69 21.99 2.33
C ASN A 220 -16.17 23.44 2.31
N LYS A 221 -16.81 24.35 3.05
CA LYS A 221 -16.30 25.73 3.22
C LYS A 221 -14.92 25.77 3.88
N LYS A 222 -14.65 24.90 4.86
CA LYS A 222 -13.29 24.78 5.45
C LYS A 222 -12.28 24.29 4.41
N TYR A 223 -12.63 23.26 3.63
CA TYR A 223 -11.79 22.75 2.55
C TYR A 223 -11.52 23.85 1.52
N ILE A 224 -12.55 24.51 0.99
CA ILE A 224 -12.41 25.58 -0.01
C ILE A 224 -11.50 26.71 0.52
N SER A 225 -11.69 27.15 1.77
CA SER A 225 -10.85 28.21 2.34
C SER A 225 -9.38 27.81 2.46
N SER A 226 -9.10 26.57 2.87
CA SER A 226 -7.73 26.06 2.93
C SER A 226 -7.12 25.84 1.55
N HIS A 227 -7.92 25.40 0.57
CA HIS A 227 -7.50 25.26 -0.82
C HIS A 227 -7.15 26.60 -1.44
N ILE A 228 -8.00 27.64 -1.25
CA ILE A 228 -7.74 29.00 -1.69
C ILE A 228 -6.46 29.54 -1.03
N SER A 229 -6.28 29.33 0.29
CA SER A 229 -5.04 29.75 0.98
C SER A 229 -3.80 29.12 0.34
N LEU A 230 -3.82 27.81 0.08
CA LEU A 230 -2.73 27.10 -0.58
C LEU A 230 -2.45 27.66 -1.99
N MET A 231 -3.49 27.89 -2.80
CA MET A 231 -3.35 28.41 -4.16
C MET A 231 -2.79 29.83 -4.17
N LEU A 232 -3.28 30.70 -3.29
CA LEU A 232 -2.77 32.07 -3.15
C LEU A 232 -1.32 32.09 -2.69
N THR A 233 -0.96 31.30 -1.67
CA THR A 233 0.42 31.23 -1.18
C THR A 233 1.36 30.65 -2.25
N SER A 234 0.91 29.68 -3.03
CA SER A 234 1.67 29.12 -4.16
C SER A 234 1.85 30.15 -5.29
N SER A 235 0.81 30.96 -5.56
CA SER A 235 0.89 32.04 -6.54
C SER A 235 1.83 33.16 -6.08
N GLN A 236 1.79 33.55 -4.80
CA GLN A 236 2.74 34.51 -4.23
C GLN A 236 4.19 34.02 -4.39
N SER A 237 4.44 32.72 -4.21
CA SER A 237 5.78 32.15 -4.43
C SER A 237 6.23 32.28 -5.88
N ARG A 238 5.34 32.04 -6.86
CA ARG A 238 5.65 32.22 -8.29
C ARG A 238 5.92 33.66 -8.64
N TYR A 239 5.11 34.59 -8.15
CA TYR A 239 5.33 36.04 -8.40
C TYR A 239 6.64 36.51 -7.79
N LEU A 240 6.98 36.02 -6.59
CA LEU A 240 8.27 36.34 -5.99
C LEU A 240 9.43 35.84 -6.87
N GLN A 241 9.32 34.65 -7.48
CA GLN A 241 10.33 34.14 -8.41
C GLN A 241 10.49 35.02 -9.65
N TYR A 242 9.39 35.52 -10.22
CA TYR A 242 9.47 36.50 -11.34
C TYR A 242 10.21 37.77 -10.93
N ILE A 243 9.92 38.32 -9.74
CA ILE A 243 10.67 39.46 -9.19
C ILE A 243 12.15 39.12 -9.05
N GLY A 244 12.50 37.92 -8.53
CA GLY A 244 13.88 37.48 -8.45
C GLY A 244 14.61 37.40 -9.79
N ASN A 245 13.93 36.96 -10.84
CA ASN A 245 14.48 36.92 -12.19
C ASN A 245 14.68 38.33 -12.76
N PHE A 246 13.67 39.21 -12.66
CA PHE A 246 13.81 40.59 -13.15
C PHE A 246 14.90 41.39 -12.42
N THR A 247 15.01 41.20 -11.09
CA THR A 247 16.09 41.87 -10.33
C THR A 247 17.46 41.33 -10.68
N SER A 248 17.57 40.02 -10.99
CA SER A 248 18.81 39.42 -11.47
C SER A 248 19.24 40.01 -12.84
N ILE A 249 18.30 40.23 -13.74
CA ILE A 249 18.58 40.92 -15.03
C ILE A 249 19.08 42.36 -14.79
N ALA A 250 18.42 43.10 -13.89
CA ALA A 250 18.85 44.44 -13.53
C ALA A 250 20.29 44.45 -12.98
N ILE A 251 20.64 43.46 -12.11
CA ILE A 251 21.99 43.29 -11.58
C ILE A 251 22.99 43.05 -12.72
N ILE A 252 22.68 42.18 -13.68
CA ILE A 252 23.54 41.88 -14.83
C ILE A 252 23.77 43.15 -15.69
N ILE A 253 22.73 43.93 -15.94
CA ILE A 253 22.81 45.18 -16.70
C ILE A 253 23.65 46.22 -15.95
N CYS A 254 23.41 46.42 -14.65
CA CYS A 254 24.20 47.32 -13.80
C CYS A 254 25.67 46.93 -13.77
N TYR A 255 25.96 45.63 -13.68
CA TYR A 255 27.33 45.12 -13.69
C TYR A 255 28.09 45.54 -14.98
N LYS A 256 27.45 45.34 -16.14
CA LYS A 256 28.00 45.77 -17.43
C LYS A 256 28.21 47.28 -17.48
N THR A 257 27.23 48.05 -17.03
CA THR A 257 27.23 49.51 -17.20
C THR A 257 28.26 50.18 -16.29
N PHE A 258 28.40 49.73 -15.04
CA PHE A 258 29.15 50.44 -14.01
C PHE A 258 30.45 49.74 -13.56
N ILE A 259 30.56 48.41 -13.73
CA ILE A 259 31.69 47.65 -13.17
C ILE A 259 32.62 47.13 -14.27
N SER A 260 32.07 46.57 -15.34
CA SER A 260 32.84 45.92 -16.41
C SER A 260 32.21 46.21 -17.80
N PRO A 261 32.48 47.38 -18.37
CA PRO A 261 31.93 47.76 -19.69
C PRO A 261 32.37 46.82 -20.82
N ASP A 262 33.52 46.19 -20.69
CA ASP A 262 34.13 45.29 -21.70
C ASP A 262 33.42 43.91 -21.80
N VAL A 263 32.46 43.60 -20.92
CA VAL A 263 31.69 42.35 -20.99
C VAL A 263 30.90 42.33 -22.29
N SER A 264 31.07 41.23 -23.04
CA SER A 264 30.38 41.03 -24.32
C SER A 264 28.86 40.92 -24.17
N THR A 265 28.12 41.32 -25.25
CA THR A 265 26.67 41.17 -25.29
C THR A 265 26.21 39.71 -25.18
N GLY A 266 26.99 38.79 -25.77
CA GLY A 266 26.77 37.37 -25.66
C GLY A 266 26.90 36.85 -24.22
N THR A 267 27.85 37.40 -23.43
CA THR A 267 27.97 37.06 -22.00
C THR A 267 26.71 37.47 -21.22
N ILE A 268 26.18 38.65 -21.48
CA ILE A 268 24.92 39.12 -20.84
C ILE A 268 23.75 38.23 -21.19
N LEU A 269 23.62 37.86 -22.47
CA LEU A 269 22.56 36.98 -22.94
C LEU A 269 22.65 35.58 -22.27
N ALA A 270 23.85 35.01 -22.21
CA ALA A 270 24.09 33.73 -21.53
C ALA A 270 23.78 33.82 -20.04
N MET A 271 24.23 34.87 -19.33
CA MET A 271 23.92 35.07 -17.92
C MET A 271 22.44 35.28 -17.65
N TYR A 272 21.70 35.95 -18.55
CA TYR A 272 20.25 36.02 -18.50
C TYR A 272 19.61 34.63 -18.58
N MET A 273 20.04 33.76 -19.50
CA MET A 273 19.54 32.41 -19.62
C MET A 273 19.87 31.57 -18.37
N TYR A 274 21.06 31.75 -17.78
CA TYR A 274 21.40 31.10 -16.52
C TYR A 274 20.55 31.62 -15.35
N SER A 275 20.12 32.87 -15.36
CA SER A 275 19.24 33.41 -14.32
C SER A 275 17.91 32.66 -14.26
N MET A 276 17.37 32.21 -15.39
CA MET A 276 16.17 31.37 -15.43
C MET A 276 16.42 29.97 -14.85
N ASN A 277 17.64 29.42 -15.03
CA ASN A 277 18.00 28.13 -14.44
C ASN A 277 18.13 28.18 -12.91
N TYR A 278 18.50 29.33 -12.31
CA TYR A 278 18.47 29.51 -10.86
C TYR A 278 17.05 29.34 -10.30
N ALA A 279 16.03 29.87 -10.98
CA ALA A 279 14.63 29.68 -10.59
C ALA A 279 14.24 28.19 -10.61
N ALA A 280 14.72 27.43 -11.60
CA ALA A 280 14.48 25.98 -11.67
C ALA A 280 15.15 25.22 -10.51
N VAL A 281 16.37 25.59 -10.15
CA VAL A 281 17.07 25.03 -8.97
C VAL A 281 16.29 25.35 -7.69
N PHE A 282 15.86 26.60 -7.53
CA PHE A 282 15.04 27.02 -6.40
C PHE A 282 13.76 26.19 -6.28
N ASN A 283 13.02 26.03 -7.36
CA ASN A 283 11.82 25.18 -7.39
C ASN A 283 12.13 23.73 -7.01
N SER A 284 13.25 23.17 -7.45
CA SER A 284 13.66 21.82 -7.10
C SER A 284 13.90 21.69 -5.59
N ILE A 285 14.55 22.66 -4.94
CA ILE A 285 14.76 22.68 -3.48
C ILE A 285 13.43 22.77 -2.72
N LEU A 286 12.47 23.58 -3.19
CA LEU A 286 11.13 23.68 -2.62
C LEU A 286 10.39 22.34 -2.69
N THR A 287 10.44 21.74 -3.86
CA THR A 287 9.81 20.45 -4.14
C THR A 287 10.41 19.35 -3.23
N LEU A 288 11.73 19.34 -3.04
CA LEU A 288 12.39 18.42 -2.11
C LEU A 288 11.87 18.57 -0.67
N ARG A 289 11.73 19.80 -0.18
CA ARG A 289 11.17 20.04 1.16
C ARG A 289 9.75 19.51 1.29
N THR A 290 8.95 19.68 0.27
CA THR A 290 7.57 19.18 0.25
C THR A 290 7.54 17.65 0.30
N TYR A 291 8.28 16.97 -0.60
CA TYR A 291 8.34 15.52 -0.59
C TYR A 291 8.93 14.95 0.71
N SER A 292 9.89 15.61 1.33
CA SER A 292 10.43 15.19 2.62
C SER A 292 9.37 15.17 3.74
N LYS A 293 8.41 16.11 3.72
CA LYS A 293 7.29 16.14 4.67
C LYS A 293 6.22 15.11 4.31
N ASP A 294 5.90 14.98 3.02
CA ASP A 294 4.95 13.97 2.53
C ASP A 294 5.42 12.55 2.87
N VAL A 295 6.71 12.25 2.65
CA VAL A 295 7.30 10.96 3.02
C VAL A 295 7.16 10.69 4.52
N LYS A 296 7.44 11.67 5.38
CA LYS A 296 7.28 11.50 6.84
C LYS A 296 5.83 11.22 7.24
N ALA A 297 4.87 11.93 6.62
CA ALA A 297 3.46 11.75 6.91
C ALA A 297 2.92 10.40 6.44
N LEU A 298 3.30 9.96 5.24
CA LEU A 298 2.86 8.69 4.65
C LEU A 298 3.55 7.46 5.28
N LYS A 299 4.78 7.63 5.77
CA LYS A 299 5.59 6.55 6.33
C LYS A 299 5.07 6.06 7.67
N LYS A 300 4.56 6.98 8.52
CA LYS A 300 4.15 6.66 9.88
C LYS A 300 3.03 5.60 9.95
N PRO A 301 1.88 5.73 9.25
CA PRO A 301 0.83 4.70 9.27
C PRO A 301 1.30 3.34 8.80
N VAL A 302 2.14 3.33 7.73
CA VAL A 302 2.71 2.09 7.19
C VAL A 302 3.69 1.45 8.18
N GLU A 303 4.53 2.23 8.85
CA GLU A 303 5.44 1.72 9.89
C GLU A 303 4.69 1.19 11.12
N ASP A 304 3.62 1.85 11.53
CA ASP A 304 2.80 1.41 12.66
C ASP A 304 2.12 0.08 12.34
N PHE A 305 1.59 -0.10 11.12
CA PHE A 305 1.11 -1.40 10.65
C PHE A 305 2.20 -2.47 10.69
N PHE A 306 3.40 -2.19 10.16
CA PHE A 306 4.49 -3.17 10.17
C PHE A 306 4.97 -3.54 11.58
N LYS A 307 4.89 -2.63 12.54
CA LYS A 307 5.17 -2.93 13.94
C LYS A 307 4.11 -3.88 14.52
N LEU A 308 2.84 -3.57 14.30
CA LEU A 308 1.72 -4.41 14.74
C LEU A 308 1.80 -5.83 14.13
N ALA A 309 2.09 -5.91 12.83
CA ALA A 309 2.17 -7.18 12.10
C ALA A 309 3.40 -8.04 12.49
N LYS A 310 4.50 -7.41 12.95
CA LYS A 310 5.74 -8.10 13.35
C LYS A 310 5.80 -8.48 14.82
N GLU A 311 4.82 -8.09 15.65
CA GLU A 311 4.82 -8.48 17.06
C GLU A 311 4.77 -10.00 17.20
N LYS A 312 5.92 -10.57 17.53
CA LYS A 312 6.19 -11.97 17.91
C LYS A 312 6.02 -13.04 16.82
N GLU A 313 6.89 -13.06 15.82
CA GLU A 313 7.39 -14.34 15.30
C GLU A 313 8.48 -14.85 16.27
N ASN A 314 8.10 -15.66 17.23
CA ASN A 314 9.09 -16.52 17.90
C ASN A 314 9.66 -17.46 16.83
N ALA A 315 10.96 -17.67 16.83
CA ALA A 315 11.64 -18.64 15.98
C ALA A 315 11.22 -20.06 16.41
N ALA A 316 9.97 -20.43 16.08
CA ALA A 316 9.44 -21.77 16.32
C ALA A 316 10.14 -22.73 15.37
N SER A 317 10.72 -23.79 15.91
CA SER A 317 11.61 -24.72 15.16
C SER A 317 11.05 -26.12 15.01
N ILE A 318 9.97 -26.48 15.73
CA ILE A 318 9.43 -27.84 15.72
C ILE A 318 8.42 -27.99 14.59
N ILE A 319 8.73 -28.84 13.62
CA ILE A 319 7.84 -29.14 12.50
C ILE A 319 6.71 -30.04 12.96
N CYS A 320 5.45 -29.64 12.73
CA CYS A 320 4.28 -30.46 12.99
C CYS A 320 4.08 -31.47 11.86
N LYS A 321 4.40 -32.72 12.11
CA LYS A 321 4.20 -33.81 11.14
C LYS A 321 2.76 -34.32 11.14
N GLU A 322 2.13 -34.37 12.32
CA GLU A 322 0.78 -34.89 12.50
C GLU A 322 0.19 -34.32 13.80
N ILE A 323 -1.14 -34.24 13.91
CA ILE A 323 -1.85 -33.79 15.12
C ILE A 323 -2.66 -34.97 15.66
N ASN A 324 -2.26 -35.54 16.80
CA ASN A 324 -2.94 -36.64 17.46
C ASN A 324 -3.81 -36.19 18.62
N ASN A 325 -3.34 -35.21 19.38
CA ASN A 325 -4.12 -34.57 20.44
C ASN A 325 -3.81 -33.09 20.56
N ILE A 326 -4.77 -32.36 21.14
CA ILE A 326 -4.65 -30.93 21.47
C ILE A 326 -5.15 -30.75 22.90
N LYS A 327 -4.30 -30.23 23.78
CA LYS A 327 -4.64 -29.97 25.19
C LYS A 327 -4.70 -28.46 25.45
N LEU A 328 -5.82 -28.01 25.99
CA LEU A 328 -6.02 -26.65 26.45
C LEU A 328 -5.96 -26.66 27.98
N LYS A 329 -5.05 -25.88 28.57
CA LYS A 329 -4.88 -25.77 30.02
C LYS A 329 -5.05 -24.33 30.48
N ASN A 330 -6.07 -24.11 31.33
CA ASN A 330 -6.40 -22.80 31.92
C ASN A 330 -6.49 -21.67 30.86
N LEU A 331 -7.04 -22.00 29.68
CA LEU A 331 -7.13 -21.08 28.58
C LEU A 331 -8.10 -19.95 28.90
N SER A 332 -7.65 -18.71 28.78
CA SER A 332 -8.47 -17.51 28.99
C SER A 332 -8.26 -16.54 27.82
N VAL A 333 -9.34 -15.96 27.35
CA VAL A 333 -9.35 -14.99 26.25
C VAL A 333 -10.05 -13.72 26.67
N SER A 334 -9.42 -12.58 26.38
CA SER A 334 -9.99 -11.26 26.61
C SER A 334 -9.73 -10.35 25.40
N TYR A 335 -10.71 -9.49 25.07
CA TYR A 335 -10.57 -8.41 24.08
C TYR A 335 -10.61 -7.08 24.82
N ASP A 336 -9.56 -6.29 24.66
CA ASP A 336 -9.30 -5.10 25.48
C ASP A 336 -9.43 -5.46 26.96
N ASP A 337 -10.33 -4.88 27.72
CA ASP A 337 -10.55 -5.20 29.14
C ASP A 337 -11.73 -6.16 29.39
N LYS A 338 -12.38 -6.67 28.31
CA LYS A 338 -13.53 -7.56 28.44
C LYS A 338 -13.10 -9.02 28.39
N ASN A 339 -13.28 -9.73 29.50
CA ASN A 339 -13.06 -11.18 29.54
C ASN A 339 -14.17 -11.93 28.81
N ILE A 340 -13.79 -12.82 27.88
CA ILE A 340 -14.73 -13.64 27.11
C ILE A 340 -14.98 -14.97 27.80
N PHE A 341 -13.90 -15.66 28.19
CA PHE A 341 -13.95 -16.84 29.04
C PHE A 341 -12.64 -16.99 29.80
N SER A 342 -12.69 -17.72 30.94
CA SER A 342 -11.55 -17.92 31.81
C SER A 342 -11.37 -19.38 32.15
N SER A 343 -10.10 -19.80 32.33
CA SER A 343 -9.69 -21.11 32.84
C SER A 343 -10.33 -22.31 32.13
N PHE A 344 -10.55 -22.18 30.82
CA PHE A 344 -11.12 -23.27 30.03
C PHE A 344 -10.10 -24.38 29.84
N ASN A 345 -10.52 -25.62 30.20
CA ASN A 345 -9.71 -26.83 30.08
C ASN A 345 -10.43 -27.82 29.15
N CYS A 346 -9.72 -28.35 28.16
CA CYS A 346 -10.27 -29.34 27.23
C CYS A 346 -9.15 -30.12 26.56
N GLU A 347 -9.44 -31.36 26.16
CA GLU A 347 -8.57 -32.17 25.32
C GLU A 347 -9.34 -32.65 24.09
N PHE A 348 -8.77 -32.41 22.91
CA PHE A 348 -9.25 -32.94 21.63
C PHE A 348 -8.32 -34.05 21.19
N THR A 349 -8.88 -35.23 20.84
CA THR A 349 -8.12 -36.40 20.40
C THR A 349 -8.65 -36.91 19.07
N LYS A 350 -7.79 -37.57 18.30
CA LYS A 350 -8.18 -38.23 17.04
C LYS A 350 -9.35 -39.19 17.25
N HIS A 351 -10.03 -39.53 16.20
CA HIS A 351 -11.19 -40.41 16.14
C HIS A 351 -12.42 -39.90 16.90
N ASN A 352 -12.47 -38.62 17.26
CA ASN A 352 -13.61 -38.03 17.95
C ASN A 352 -14.18 -36.82 17.17
N VAL A 353 -15.50 -36.68 17.31
CA VAL A 353 -16.26 -35.53 16.82
C VAL A 353 -16.64 -34.66 18.01
N TYR A 354 -16.24 -33.42 18.00
CA TYR A 354 -16.55 -32.45 19.04
C TYR A 354 -17.58 -31.45 18.57
N LEU A 355 -18.74 -31.43 19.22
CA LEU A 355 -19.77 -30.41 18.98
C LEU A 355 -19.64 -29.34 20.06
N ILE A 356 -19.24 -28.13 19.64
CA ILE A 356 -19.19 -26.98 20.53
C ILE A 356 -20.54 -26.24 20.48
N ASN A 357 -21.22 -26.24 21.62
CA ASN A 357 -22.51 -25.58 21.80
C ASN A 357 -22.39 -24.44 22.85
N GLY A 358 -23.21 -23.41 22.74
CA GLY A 358 -23.25 -22.27 23.67
C GLY A 358 -24.04 -21.11 23.08
N LYS A 359 -24.47 -20.17 23.91
CA LYS A 359 -25.23 -18.98 23.48
C LYS A 359 -24.42 -18.15 22.46
N SER A 360 -25.12 -17.34 21.66
CA SER A 360 -24.42 -16.36 20.81
C SER A 360 -23.60 -15.42 21.70
N GLY A 361 -22.37 -15.12 21.30
CA GLY A 361 -21.43 -14.32 22.11
C GLY A 361 -20.69 -15.07 23.23
N ALA A 362 -20.92 -16.39 23.43
CA ALA A 362 -20.23 -17.18 24.47
C ALA A 362 -18.73 -17.42 24.21
N GLY A 363 -18.16 -16.93 23.13
CA GLY A 363 -16.73 -17.04 22.84
C GLY A 363 -16.32 -18.27 22.01
N LYS A 364 -17.25 -18.95 21.33
CA LYS A 364 -16.95 -20.12 20.50
C LYS A 364 -15.93 -19.83 19.40
N THR A 365 -16.16 -18.78 18.61
CA THR A 365 -15.21 -18.33 17.57
C THR A 365 -13.90 -17.84 18.19
N SER A 366 -13.95 -17.23 19.39
CA SER A 366 -12.72 -16.83 20.11
C SER A 366 -11.90 -18.02 20.56
N LEU A 367 -12.54 -19.14 20.96
CA LEU A 367 -11.84 -20.39 21.26
C LEU A 367 -11.12 -20.92 20.03
N ILE A 368 -11.79 -20.97 18.87
CA ILE A 368 -11.16 -21.42 17.62
C ILE A 368 -10.01 -20.48 17.23
N ASN A 369 -10.20 -19.18 17.32
CA ASN A 369 -9.14 -18.21 16.99
C ASN A 369 -7.94 -18.33 17.94
N ALA A 370 -8.16 -18.61 19.23
CA ALA A 370 -7.09 -18.90 20.17
C ALA A 370 -6.36 -20.20 19.82
N LEU A 371 -7.10 -21.26 19.50
CA LEU A 371 -6.56 -22.56 19.09
C LEU A 371 -5.68 -22.44 17.83
N LEU A 372 -6.04 -21.54 16.91
CA LEU A 372 -5.28 -21.26 15.70
C LEU A 372 -4.14 -20.24 15.92
N GLY A 373 -4.04 -19.67 17.13
CA GLY A 373 -3.06 -18.63 17.46
C GLY A 373 -3.30 -17.28 16.77
N GLU A 374 -4.54 -17.03 16.34
CA GLU A 374 -4.95 -15.82 15.65
C GLU A 374 -5.25 -14.65 16.60
N ILE A 375 -5.45 -14.97 17.89
CA ILE A 375 -5.64 -13.99 18.97
C ILE A 375 -4.73 -14.33 20.15
N ASP A 376 -4.44 -13.33 20.98
CA ASP A 376 -3.67 -13.55 22.21
C ASP A 376 -4.54 -14.21 23.29
N TYR A 377 -3.92 -15.10 24.07
CA TYR A 377 -4.57 -15.85 25.14
C TYR A 377 -3.66 -15.97 26.36
N LYS A 378 -4.24 -16.31 27.51
CA LYS A 378 -3.51 -16.74 28.72
C LYS A 378 -3.75 -18.22 28.92
N GLY A 379 -2.82 -18.90 29.57
CA GLY A 379 -2.84 -20.36 29.72
C GLY A 379 -1.90 -21.03 28.74
N SER A 380 -2.16 -22.31 28.40
CA SER A 380 -1.33 -23.02 27.43
C SER A 380 -2.14 -23.86 26.45
N ILE A 381 -1.68 -23.92 25.21
CA ILE A 381 -2.19 -24.78 24.13
C ILE A 381 -1.04 -25.72 23.73
N LEU A 382 -1.29 -27.00 23.80
CA LEU A 382 -0.31 -28.01 23.44
C LEU A 382 -0.86 -28.88 22.30
N PHE A 383 -0.05 -29.08 21.27
CA PHE A 383 -0.28 -30.05 20.19
C PHE A 383 0.71 -31.21 20.38
N ASN A 384 0.20 -32.42 20.57
CA ASN A 384 1.02 -33.60 20.89
C ASN A 384 2.02 -33.37 22.06
N ASP A 385 1.54 -32.68 23.12
CA ASP A 385 2.31 -32.27 24.29
C ASP A 385 3.42 -31.23 24.04
N VAL A 386 3.52 -30.67 22.82
CA VAL A 386 4.40 -29.56 22.45
C VAL A 386 3.64 -28.23 22.56
N GLN A 387 4.24 -27.26 23.23
CA GLN A 387 3.67 -25.90 23.32
C GLN A 387 3.49 -25.29 21.93
N PHE A 388 2.34 -24.65 21.67
CA PHE A 388 1.99 -24.06 20.41
C PHE A 388 3.02 -23.04 19.91
N GLU A 389 3.62 -22.26 20.81
CA GLU A 389 4.61 -21.23 20.51
C GLU A 389 5.93 -21.82 19.96
N ASN A 390 6.20 -23.11 20.19
CA ASN A 390 7.41 -23.80 19.74
C ASN A 390 7.22 -24.52 18.40
N ILE A 391 5.99 -24.57 17.87
CA ILE A 391 5.66 -25.26 16.62
C ILE A 391 5.75 -24.31 15.44
N ASP A 392 6.39 -24.75 14.36
CA ASP A 392 6.38 -24.03 13.09
C ASP A 392 4.95 -23.87 12.57
N ARG A 393 4.54 -22.61 12.41
CA ARG A 393 3.15 -22.26 12.05
C ARG A 393 2.76 -22.73 10.65
N ASN A 394 3.69 -22.77 9.71
CA ASN A 394 3.39 -23.18 8.35
C ASN A 394 3.12 -24.67 8.30
N SER A 395 3.95 -25.49 8.98
CA SER A 395 3.72 -26.92 9.09
C SER A 395 2.41 -27.25 9.81
N LEU A 396 2.04 -26.46 10.83
CA LEU A 396 0.76 -26.64 11.54
C LEU A 396 -0.44 -26.29 10.64
N LYS A 397 -0.41 -25.16 9.91
CA LYS A 397 -1.46 -24.75 8.97
C LYS A 397 -1.72 -25.81 7.89
N GLU A 398 -0.68 -26.50 7.42
CA GLU A 398 -0.85 -27.60 6.47
C GLU A 398 -1.69 -28.75 7.02
N LYS A 399 -1.72 -28.94 8.33
CA LYS A 399 -2.47 -30.02 9.01
C LYS A 399 -3.87 -29.61 9.44
N ILE A 400 -4.26 -28.36 9.27
CA ILE A 400 -5.57 -27.83 9.68
C ILE A 400 -6.42 -27.54 8.45
N GLY A 401 -7.68 -28.02 8.46
CA GLY A 401 -8.73 -27.63 7.52
C GLY A 401 -9.81 -26.86 8.27
N ILE A 402 -10.14 -25.65 7.82
CA ILE A 402 -11.12 -24.82 8.49
C ILE A 402 -12.11 -24.19 7.50
N ILE A 403 -13.37 -24.16 7.90
CA ILE A 403 -14.41 -23.32 7.28
C ILE A 403 -14.91 -22.34 8.33
N HIS A 404 -14.64 -21.05 8.11
CA HIS A 404 -15.09 -19.97 8.98
C HIS A 404 -16.55 -19.60 8.73
N GLN A 405 -17.19 -18.98 9.70
CA GLN A 405 -18.55 -18.44 9.61
C GLN A 405 -18.71 -17.47 8.41
N ASN A 406 -17.76 -16.56 8.24
CA ASN A 406 -17.72 -15.60 7.13
C ASN A 406 -16.78 -16.08 6.04
N ILE A 407 -17.35 -16.50 4.90
CA ILE A 407 -16.59 -17.03 3.76
C ILE A 407 -16.36 -15.90 2.76
N TYR A 408 -15.08 -15.67 2.47
CA TYR A 408 -14.67 -14.70 1.45
C TYR A 408 -14.53 -15.38 0.08
N LEU A 409 -15.02 -14.69 -0.96
CA LEU A 409 -14.84 -15.07 -2.36
C LEU A 409 -14.03 -14.00 -3.09
N ILE A 410 -13.29 -14.43 -4.10
CA ILE A 410 -12.56 -13.55 -5.02
C ILE A 410 -13.35 -13.42 -6.34
N GLY A 411 -13.17 -12.29 -7.05
CA GLY A 411 -13.67 -12.18 -8.41
C GLY A 411 -12.97 -13.19 -9.32
N GLY A 412 -13.75 -13.99 -10.03
CA GLY A 412 -13.26 -15.07 -10.87
C GLY A 412 -14.28 -16.19 -11.02
N THR A 413 -13.88 -17.32 -11.54
CA THR A 413 -14.75 -18.50 -11.67
C THR A 413 -14.95 -19.22 -10.33
N VAL A 414 -15.99 -20.05 -10.24
CA VAL A 414 -16.20 -20.95 -9.09
C VAL A 414 -14.98 -21.87 -8.93
N LYS A 415 -14.42 -22.38 -10.04
CA LYS A 415 -13.19 -23.18 -10.04
C LYS A 415 -12.04 -22.45 -9.35
N GLU A 416 -11.76 -21.19 -9.72
CA GLU A 416 -10.71 -20.37 -9.11
C GLU A 416 -10.97 -20.11 -7.63
N ASN A 417 -12.23 -19.92 -7.26
CA ASN A 417 -12.63 -19.77 -5.87
C ASN A 417 -12.46 -21.05 -5.04
N ILE A 418 -12.59 -22.22 -5.62
CA ILE A 418 -12.33 -23.50 -4.93
C ILE A 418 -10.84 -23.73 -4.80
N LEU A 419 -10.07 -23.55 -5.86
CA LEU A 419 -8.63 -23.79 -5.90
C LEU A 419 -7.81 -22.77 -5.11
N LEU A 420 -8.26 -21.50 -5.02
CA LEU A 420 -7.50 -20.39 -4.43
C LEU A 420 -6.05 -20.32 -4.93
N PHE A 421 -5.88 -20.42 -6.26
CA PHE A 421 -4.58 -20.41 -6.96
C PHE A 421 -3.66 -21.60 -6.66
N ASN A 422 -4.22 -22.72 -6.16
CA ASN A 422 -3.45 -23.94 -5.92
C ASN A 422 -3.58 -24.90 -7.12
N ASP A 423 -2.53 -24.98 -7.92
CA ASP A 423 -2.54 -25.73 -9.20
C ASP A 423 -2.20 -27.23 -9.06
N ARG A 424 -2.05 -27.74 -7.84
CA ARG A 424 -1.64 -29.13 -7.59
C ARG A 424 -2.75 -30.18 -7.78
N TYR A 425 -4.01 -29.73 -7.87
CA TYR A 425 -5.17 -30.61 -7.98
C TYR A 425 -5.59 -30.82 -9.44
N SER A 426 -5.91 -32.06 -9.77
CA SER A 426 -6.46 -32.42 -11.09
C SER A 426 -7.93 -32.00 -11.23
N ASP A 427 -8.38 -31.86 -12.47
CA ASP A 427 -9.79 -31.56 -12.75
C ASP A 427 -10.74 -32.63 -12.20
N ALA A 428 -10.35 -33.91 -12.18
CA ALA A 428 -11.14 -35.00 -11.63
C ALA A 428 -11.33 -34.90 -10.10
N GLU A 429 -10.28 -34.49 -9.36
CA GLU A 429 -10.37 -34.24 -7.92
C GLU A 429 -11.27 -33.05 -7.63
N LEU A 430 -11.14 -31.99 -8.44
CA LEU A 430 -11.98 -30.79 -8.33
C LEU A 430 -13.45 -31.11 -8.58
N GLU A 431 -13.78 -31.85 -9.64
CA GLU A 431 -15.16 -32.27 -9.95
C GLU A 431 -15.74 -33.14 -8.82
N THR A 432 -14.93 -34.05 -8.27
CA THR A 432 -15.35 -34.87 -7.12
C THR A 432 -15.67 -34.03 -5.89
N ALA A 433 -14.81 -33.06 -5.56
CA ALA A 433 -15.01 -32.15 -4.44
C ALA A 433 -16.25 -31.25 -4.65
N ALA A 434 -16.43 -30.72 -5.86
CA ALA A 434 -17.57 -29.90 -6.24
C ALA A 434 -18.89 -30.69 -6.15
N LYS A 435 -18.91 -31.95 -6.61
CA LYS A 435 -20.07 -32.85 -6.53
C LYS A 435 -20.46 -33.12 -5.08
N ILE A 436 -19.49 -33.39 -4.19
CA ILE A 436 -19.74 -33.57 -2.76
C ILE A 436 -20.35 -32.33 -2.13
N ALA A 437 -19.88 -31.15 -2.52
CA ALA A 437 -20.39 -29.88 -2.03
C ALA A 437 -21.72 -29.43 -2.69
N GLY A 438 -22.20 -30.17 -3.70
CA GLY A 438 -23.43 -29.86 -4.43
C GLY A 438 -23.30 -28.68 -5.38
N ILE A 439 -22.11 -28.46 -5.93
CA ILE A 439 -21.83 -27.41 -6.94
C ILE A 439 -22.07 -28.03 -8.32
N LYS A 440 -22.87 -27.34 -9.15
CA LYS A 440 -23.27 -27.84 -10.49
C LYS A 440 -22.41 -27.28 -11.62
N ASP A 441 -21.93 -26.05 -11.49
CA ASP A 441 -21.19 -25.35 -12.53
C ASP A 441 -19.91 -24.74 -11.98
N LEU A 442 -18.78 -25.29 -12.42
CA LEU A 442 -17.43 -24.82 -12.06
C LEU A 442 -16.98 -23.63 -12.91
N THR A 443 -17.60 -23.43 -14.06
CA THR A 443 -17.24 -22.38 -15.02
C THR A 443 -17.96 -21.07 -14.74
N GLN A 444 -18.98 -21.09 -13.88
CA GLN A 444 -19.72 -19.89 -13.49
C GLN A 444 -18.75 -18.81 -13.03
N HIS A 445 -18.83 -17.64 -13.66
CA HIS A 445 -18.02 -16.49 -13.32
C HIS A 445 -18.72 -15.61 -12.26
N ILE A 446 -18.00 -15.27 -11.21
CA ILE A 446 -18.43 -14.35 -10.16
C ILE A 446 -17.68 -13.03 -10.39
N GLY A 447 -18.36 -12.02 -10.91
CA GLY A 447 -17.78 -10.67 -11.06
C GLY A 447 -17.38 -10.08 -9.70
N THR A 448 -16.33 -9.30 -9.66
CA THR A 448 -15.88 -8.64 -8.41
C THR A 448 -16.99 -7.80 -7.77
N SER A 449 -17.81 -7.13 -8.58
CA SER A 449 -19.01 -6.38 -8.15
C SER A 449 -20.22 -7.26 -7.81
N GLU A 450 -20.14 -8.57 -8.04
CA GLU A 450 -21.25 -9.53 -7.84
C GLU A 450 -20.97 -10.47 -6.66
N ILE A 451 -19.79 -10.40 -6.05
CA ILE A 451 -19.42 -11.23 -4.91
C ILE A 451 -20.49 -11.15 -3.81
N ASP A 452 -21.01 -9.96 -3.54
CA ASP A 452 -22.02 -9.76 -2.50
C ASP A 452 -23.41 -10.31 -2.87
N LYS A 453 -23.66 -10.59 -4.16
CA LYS A 453 -24.90 -11.19 -4.65
C LYS A 453 -24.90 -12.73 -4.53
N VAL A 454 -23.73 -13.35 -4.33
CA VAL A 454 -23.63 -14.81 -4.12
C VAL A 454 -24.30 -15.17 -2.80
N SER A 455 -25.25 -16.10 -2.85
CA SER A 455 -26.01 -16.53 -1.69
C SER A 455 -25.12 -17.13 -0.59
N GLY A 456 -25.54 -17.02 0.67
CA GLY A 456 -24.80 -17.61 1.80
C GLY A 456 -24.62 -19.13 1.64
N GLY A 457 -25.60 -19.83 1.07
CA GLY A 457 -25.51 -21.25 0.80
C GLY A 457 -24.46 -21.59 -0.26
N GLU A 458 -24.41 -20.85 -1.37
CA GLU A 458 -23.39 -21.02 -2.42
C GLU A 458 -21.97 -20.77 -1.89
N ARG A 459 -21.77 -19.70 -1.10
CA ARG A 459 -20.49 -19.44 -0.44
C ARG A 459 -20.03 -20.64 0.40
N LYS A 460 -20.94 -21.23 1.18
CA LYS A 460 -20.66 -22.40 2.03
C LYS A 460 -20.34 -23.64 1.20
N ARG A 461 -21.03 -23.89 0.11
CA ARG A 461 -20.73 -24.98 -0.81
C ARG A 461 -19.33 -24.83 -1.43
N ILE A 462 -18.94 -23.62 -1.83
CA ILE A 462 -17.58 -23.34 -2.34
C ILE A 462 -16.53 -23.61 -1.25
N ALA A 463 -16.73 -23.16 -0.02
CA ALA A 463 -15.81 -23.42 1.08
C ALA A 463 -15.73 -24.91 1.45
N LEU A 464 -16.84 -25.64 1.37
CA LEU A 464 -16.86 -27.09 1.53
C LEU A 464 -16.06 -27.79 0.43
N ALA A 465 -16.20 -27.39 -0.84
CA ALA A 465 -15.40 -27.94 -1.93
C ALA A 465 -13.90 -27.71 -1.70
N ARG A 466 -13.49 -26.52 -1.22
CA ARG A 466 -12.11 -26.23 -0.81
C ARG A 466 -11.58 -27.23 0.23
N LEU A 467 -12.39 -27.50 1.26
CA LEU A 467 -12.03 -28.46 2.30
C LEU A 467 -11.96 -29.89 1.74
N MET A 468 -12.92 -30.29 0.92
CA MET A 468 -13.00 -31.65 0.37
C MET A 468 -11.80 -32.00 -0.53
N LEU A 469 -11.23 -31.00 -1.24
CA LEU A 469 -10.03 -31.18 -2.05
C LEU A 469 -8.81 -31.65 -1.25
N ASN A 470 -8.65 -31.16 -0.03
CA ASN A 470 -7.45 -31.41 0.77
C ASN A 470 -7.72 -32.10 2.11
N ILE A 471 -8.94 -32.58 2.34
CA ILE A 471 -9.36 -33.17 3.61
C ILE A 471 -8.49 -34.37 4.03
N ALA A 472 -7.98 -35.13 3.06
CA ALA A 472 -7.12 -36.29 3.33
C ALA A 472 -5.80 -35.90 4.02
N GLU A 473 -5.25 -34.71 3.71
CA GLU A 473 -3.99 -34.22 4.27
C GLU A 473 -4.14 -33.56 5.64
N LYS A 474 -5.38 -33.34 6.11
CA LYS A 474 -5.69 -32.64 7.36
C LYS A 474 -5.83 -33.62 8.51
N ASP A 475 -5.31 -33.23 9.67
CA ASP A 475 -5.46 -33.97 10.95
C ASP A 475 -6.51 -33.32 11.86
N LEU A 476 -6.67 -31.99 11.75
CA LEU A 476 -7.68 -31.20 12.46
C LEU A 476 -8.62 -30.55 11.45
N ILE A 477 -9.93 -30.76 11.61
CA ILE A 477 -10.97 -30.15 10.80
C ILE A 477 -11.88 -29.33 11.71
N ILE A 478 -12.11 -28.07 11.34
CA ILE A 478 -12.94 -27.13 12.08
C ILE A 478 -14.03 -26.58 11.16
N LEU A 479 -15.30 -26.74 11.57
CA LEU A 479 -16.47 -26.25 10.84
C LEU A 479 -17.23 -25.26 11.74
N ASP A 480 -17.08 -23.95 11.45
CA ASP A 480 -17.73 -22.88 12.23
C ASP A 480 -18.98 -22.39 11.51
N GLU A 481 -20.16 -22.73 12.04
CA GLU A 481 -21.50 -22.42 11.51
C GLU A 481 -21.66 -22.69 9.99
N THR A 482 -20.98 -23.73 9.52
CA THR A 482 -20.89 -24.06 8.09
C THR A 482 -22.24 -24.46 7.49
N PHE A 483 -23.11 -25.07 8.28
CA PHE A 483 -24.38 -25.66 7.80
C PHE A 483 -25.59 -24.72 7.87
N ALA A 484 -25.49 -23.56 8.50
CA ALA A 484 -26.58 -22.60 8.57
C ALA A 484 -27.00 -22.14 7.15
N ASN A 485 -28.30 -22.02 6.90
CA ASN A 485 -28.93 -21.69 5.61
C ASN A 485 -28.76 -22.77 4.51
N LEU A 486 -28.45 -24.02 4.86
CA LEU A 486 -28.55 -25.17 3.96
C LEU A 486 -29.86 -25.94 4.24
N ASP A 487 -30.38 -26.62 3.23
CA ASP A 487 -31.51 -27.52 3.41
C ASP A 487 -31.11 -28.81 4.12
N ILE A 488 -32.05 -29.45 4.82
CA ILE A 488 -31.80 -30.63 5.66
C ILE A 488 -31.16 -31.79 4.88
N ASN A 489 -31.58 -32.02 3.64
CA ASN A 489 -31.05 -33.11 2.80
C ASN A 489 -29.57 -32.84 2.44
N SER A 490 -29.26 -31.60 2.10
CA SER A 490 -27.88 -31.16 1.87
C SER A 490 -27.04 -31.30 3.15
N ILE A 491 -27.54 -30.89 4.31
CA ILE A 491 -26.86 -31.06 5.61
C ILE A 491 -26.51 -32.52 5.84
N HIS A 492 -27.49 -33.44 5.72
CA HIS A 492 -27.28 -34.87 5.93
C HIS A 492 -26.24 -35.46 4.96
N SER A 493 -26.35 -35.14 3.68
CA SER A 493 -25.42 -35.63 2.65
C SER A 493 -23.99 -35.16 2.93
N ILE A 494 -23.81 -33.87 3.19
CA ILE A 494 -22.48 -33.27 3.44
C ILE A 494 -21.87 -33.80 4.75
N LEU A 495 -22.65 -33.84 5.85
CA LEU A 495 -22.19 -34.36 7.12
C LEU A 495 -21.74 -35.82 7.01
N THR A 496 -22.52 -36.66 6.30
CA THR A 496 -22.13 -38.07 6.06
C THR A 496 -20.76 -38.16 5.38
N GLN A 497 -20.52 -37.34 4.34
CA GLN A 497 -19.26 -37.32 3.62
C GLN A 497 -18.10 -36.79 4.49
N VAL A 498 -18.34 -35.73 5.26
CA VAL A 498 -17.35 -35.16 6.18
C VAL A 498 -16.99 -36.20 7.26
N LEU A 499 -17.96 -36.80 7.92
CA LEU A 499 -17.73 -37.82 8.95
C LEU A 499 -16.94 -39.02 8.41
N ASN A 500 -17.31 -39.52 7.22
CA ASN A 500 -16.60 -40.66 6.61
C ASN A 500 -15.14 -40.36 6.31
N LYS A 501 -14.84 -39.13 5.85
CA LYS A 501 -13.47 -38.68 5.51
C LYS A 501 -12.66 -38.20 6.74
N SER A 502 -13.30 -38.07 7.91
CA SER A 502 -12.70 -37.55 9.14
C SER A 502 -12.56 -38.57 10.24
N LYS A 503 -12.79 -39.87 9.97
CA LYS A 503 -12.76 -40.96 10.99
C LYS A 503 -11.46 -41.06 11.75
N ASP A 504 -10.35 -40.74 11.11
CA ASP A 504 -8.97 -40.80 11.66
C ASP A 504 -8.46 -39.41 12.10
N LYS A 505 -9.34 -38.41 12.21
CA LYS A 505 -9.00 -37.00 12.45
C LYS A 505 -9.67 -36.47 13.72
N ILE A 506 -9.27 -35.26 14.11
CA ILE A 506 -10.00 -34.46 15.10
C ILE A 506 -11.00 -33.59 14.32
N LEU A 507 -12.31 -33.78 14.57
CA LEU A 507 -13.36 -32.98 13.94
C LEU A 507 -14.05 -32.10 14.99
N ILE A 508 -13.97 -30.80 14.81
CA ILE A 508 -14.65 -29.81 15.66
C ILE A 508 -15.75 -29.14 14.85
N ILE A 509 -16.99 -29.20 15.32
CA ILE A 509 -18.15 -28.59 14.69
C ILE A 509 -18.76 -27.58 15.66
N ILE A 510 -18.94 -26.35 15.22
CA ILE A 510 -19.73 -25.33 15.91
C ILE A 510 -21.03 -25.19 15.14
N SER A 511 -22.17 -25.49 15.78
CA SER A 511 -23.47 -25.34 15.16
C SER A 511 -24.58 -25.10 16.17
N HIS A 512 -25.47 -24.17 15.85
CA HIS A 512 -26.75 -23.96 16.55
C HIS A 512 -27.92 -24.66 15.87
N ASP A 513 -27.68 -25.26 14.70
CA ASP A 513 -28.72 -25.91 13.90
C ASP A 513 -29.15 -27.22 14.54
N GLU A 514 -30.46 -27.36 14.84
CA GLU A 514 -31.02 -28.54 15.44
C GLU A 514 -30.90 -29.78 14.55
N ALA A 515 -30.95 -29.63 13.23
CA ALA A 515 -30.77 -30.73 12.29
C ALA A 515 -29.36 -31.31 12.38
N VAL A 516 -28.32 -30.46 12.51
CA VAL A 516 -26.94 -30.87 12.71
C VAL A 516 -26.77 -31.59 14.05
N GLN A 517 -27.33 -31.03 15.13
CA GLN A 517 -27.26 -31.64 16.47
C GLN A 517 -27.95 -33.01 16.51
N LYS A 518 -29.15 -33.11 15.94
CA LYS A 518 -29.90 -34.34 15.87
C LYS A 518 -29.21 -35.42 15.02
N PHE A 519 -28.63 -35.03 13.89
CA PHE A 519 -27.85 -35.94 13.05
C PHE A 519 -26.61 -36.47 13.76
N LEU A 520 -25.87 -35.60 14.46
CA LEU A 520 -24.67 -35.99 15.21
C LEU A 520 -24.97 -36.83 16.47
N SER A 521 -26.14 -36.66 17.11
CA SER A 521 -26.51 -37.41 18.32
C SER A 521 -26.57 -38.95 18.12
N GLY A 522 -26.67 -39.39 16.87
CA GLY A 522 -26.57 -40.81 16.51
C GLY A 522 -25.12 -41.32 16.37
N ASN A 523 -24.09 -40.47 16.53
CA ASN A 523 -22.69 -40.86 16.40
C ASN A 523 -22.11 -41.24 17.77
N THR A 524 -21.52 -42.44 17.88
CA THR A 524 -20.93 -42.95 19.12
C THR A 524 -19.69 -42.17 19.56
N ASP A 525 -18.98 -41.53 18.65
CA ASP A 525 -17.74 -40.79 18.88
C ASP A 525 -17.99 -39.31 19.20
N LEU A 526 -19.26 -38.90 19.37
CA LEU A 526 -19.64 -37.52 19.64
C LEU A 526 -19.33 -37.12 21.09
N ARG A 527 -18.60 -36.01 21.24
CA ARG A 527 -18.40 -35.30 22.51
C ARG A 527 -18.95 -33.91 22.45
N ILE A 528 -19.84 -33.54 23.35
CA ILE A 528 -20.46 -32.23 23.41
C ILE A 528 -19.72 -31.38 24.42
N LEU A 529 -19.22 -30.23 23.95
CA LEU A 529 -18.55 -29.21 24.78
C LEU A 529 -19.45 -27.99 24.89
N LYS A 530 -19.71 -27.53 26.12
CA LYS A 530 -20.47 -26.29 26.37
C LYS A 530 -19.51 -25.17 26.77
N ILE A 531 -19.60 -24.03 26.12
CA ILE A 531 -18.87 -22.81 26.48
C ILE A 531 -19.86 -21.82 27.08
N GLY A 532 -19.48 -21.20 28.23
CA GLY A 532 -20.28 -20.15 28.86
C GLY A 532 -21.46 -20.65 29.69
N SER A 533 -21.41 -21.87 30.25
CA SER A 533 -22.30 -22.29 31.34
C SER A 533 -21.52 -22.22 32.65
N GLU A 534 -21.76 -21.18 33.45
CA GLU A 534 -21.86 -21.35 34.89
C GLU A 534 -23.16 -22.03 35.22
#